data_e0c9a1bf13c04a1b756799893fe368f3
#
_entry.id   e0c9a1bf13c04a1b756799893fe368f3
#
_cell.length_a   1.000
_cell.length_b   1.000
_cell.length_c   1.000
_cell.angle_alpha   90.00
_cell.angle_beta   90.00
_cell.angle_gamma   90.00
#
_symmetry.space_group_name_H-M   'P 1'
#
loop_
_entity.id
_entity.type
_entity.pdbx_description
1 polymer ?
#
loop_
_entity_poly.entity_id
_entity_poly.type
_entity_poly.pdbx_seq_one_letter_code
_entity_poly.pdbx_strand_id
1 'polypeptide(L)'
;MSCAFGQATPLSTFEGKMIDGELLTIGELAQRTGVARSALRYYEELDILQPSDRRSEQRRYDEAAVALVGAILLLREVGFSLNQIRQIMRPASASGSAGWRDVAVRKLQDLDDRIEQAEAARSALQHALAHHRDDVLDCPRFWDTVANRLEGTSLRASHPH
;
A
#
# COMPACT_ATOMS: atom_id res chain seq x y z
N MET A 1 26.63 -12.18 -2.20
CA MET A 1 26.68 -10.73 -2.49
C MET A 1 25.97 -10.03 -1.32
N SER A 2 26.79 -9.39 -0.48
CA SER A 2 26.35 -8.84 0.80
C SER A 2 25.83 -7.42 0.56
N CYS A 3 24.51 -7.21 0.60
CA CYS A 3 23.91 -5.87 0.66
C CYS A 3 24.02 -5.37 2.09
N ALA A 4 24.97 -4.47 2.32
CA ALA A 4 25.05 -3.68 3.54
C ALA A 4 23.83 -2.76 3.58
N PHE A 5 22.81 -3.12 4.35
CA PHE A 5 21.73 -2.24 4.72
C PHE A 5 22.30 -1.17 5.64
N GLY A 6 22.56 0.01 5.07
CA GLY A 6 22.91 1.21 5.80
C GLY A 6 21.87 1.53 6.85
N GLN A 7 22.34 2.05 7.95
CA GLN A 7 21.64 2.41 9.16
C GLN A 7 20.32 3.15 8.86
N ALA A 8 19.24 2.66 9.44
CA ALA A 8 17.93 3.32 9.44
C ALA A 8 18.11 4.75 9.97
N THR A 9 17.94 5.72 9.10
CA THR A 9 17.88 7.13 9.46
C THR A 9 16.55 7.34 10.15
N PRO A 10 16.50 7.67 11.44
CA PRO A 10 15.23 7.92 12.12
C PRO A 10 14.58 9.16 11.51
N LEU A 11 13.25 9.23 11.56
CA LEU A 11 12.44 10.40 11.15
C LEU A 11 12.93 11.71 11.79
N SER A 12 13.71 11.63 12.89
CA SER A 12 14.39 12.76 13.52
C SER A 12 15.39 13.50 12.63
N THR A 13 15.86 12.90 11.53
CA THR A 13 16.78 13.59 10.60
C THR A 13 16.05 14.58 9.68
N PHE A 14 14.72 14.50 9.59
CA PHE A 14 13.92 15.54 8.93
C PHE A 14 13.72 16.80 9.80
N GLU A 15 13.99 16.73 11.11
CA GLU A 15 13.94 17.89 12.02
C GLU A 15 15.07 18.91 11.79
N GLY A 16 16.09 18.57 10.98
CA GLY A 16 17.30 19.39 10.82
C GLY A 16 17.26 20.48 9.78
N LYS A 17 16.18 20.64 9.00
CA LYS A 17 16.04 21.75 8.06
C LYS A 17 14.73 22.48 8.28
N MET A 18 14.63 23.14 9.43
CA MET A 18 13.70 24.25 9.60
C MET A 18 14.13 25.37 8.64
N ILE A 19 13.68 25.26 7.40
CA ILE A 19 13.58 26.44 6.55
C ILE A 19 12.37 27.17 7.13
N ASP A 20 12.52 28.47 7.44
CA ASP A 20 11.42 29.40 7.70
C ASP A 20 10.50 29.42 6.48
N GLY A 21 9.77 28.35 6.29
CA GLY A 21 8.83 28.09 5.21
C GLY A 21 7.45 28.56 5.65
N GLU A 22 6.84 29.37 4.83
CA GLU A 22 5.45 29.79 4.97
C GLU A 22 4.55 28.57 5.20
N LEU A 23 3.82 28.56 6.32
CA LEU A 23 2.92 27.47 6.65
C LEU A 23 1.76 27.39 5.65
N LEU A 24 1.58 26.25 5.06
CA LEU A 24 0.61 25.98 4.02
C LEU A 24 -0.81 25.85 4.59
N THR A 25 -1.78 26.32 3.83
CA THR A 25 -3.18 25.94 4.03
C THR A 25 -3.42 24.51 3.51
N ILE A 26 -4.53 23.89 3.89
CA ILE A 26 -4.93 22.59 3.32
C ILE A 26 -5.11 22.63 1.80
N GLY A 27 -5.45 23.79 1.24
CA GLY A 27 -5.56 24.01 -0.21
C GLY A 27 -4.21 23.96 -0.90
N GLU A 28 -3.20 24.63 -0.33
CA GLU A 28 -1.83 24.63 -0.84
C GLU A 28 -1.17 23.26 -0.67
N LEU A 29 -1.40 22.58 0.47
CA LEU A 29 -0.95 21.20 0.67
C LEU A 29 -1.55 20.27 -0.40
N ALA A 30 -2.86 20.42 -0.70
CA ALA A 30 -3.53 19.66 -1.75
C ALA A 30 -2.91 19.88 -3.13
N GLN A 31 -2.61 21.13 -3.47
CA GLN A 31 -1.95 21.48 -4.74
C GLN A 31 -0.54 20.89 -4.84
N ARG A 32 0.24 20.98 -3.77
CA ARG A 32 1.63 20.49 -3.76
C ARG A 32 1.75 18.97 -3.81
N THR A 33 0.80 18.27 -3.19
CA THR A 33 0.83 16.80 -3.10
C THR A 33 -0.01 16.10 -4.16
N GLY A 34 -0.86 16.82 -4.89
CA GLY A 34 -1.83 16.26 -5.83
C GLY A 34 -2.99 15.52 -5.17
N VAL A 35 -3.12 15.61 -3.84
CA VAL A 35 -4.16 14.91 -3.06
C VAL A 35 -5.37 15.81 -2.86
N ALA A 36 -6.57 15.30 -3.06
CA ALA A 36 -7.79 16.06 -2.85
C ALA A 36 -7.92 16.51 -1.37
N ARG A 37 -8.45 17.74 -1.15
CA ARG A 37 -8.67 18.29 0.20
C ARG A 37 -9.50 17.37 1.11
N SER A 38 -10.49 16.68 0.53
CA SER A 38 -11.31 15.70 1.26
C SER A 38 -10.49 14.52 1.77
N ALA A 39 -9.55 14.01 0.97
CA ALA A 39 -8.66 12.94 1.38
C ALA A 39 -7.67 13.40 2.46
N LEU A 40 -7.14 14.62 2.37
CA LEU A 40 -6.29 15.18 3.43
C LEU A 40 -7.05 15.33 4.76
N ARG A 41 -8.31 15.77 4.71
CA ARG A 41 -9.17 15.81 5.92
C ARG A 41 -9.41 14.42 6.50
N TYR A 42 -9.62 13.44 5.64
CA TYR A 42 -9.76 12.06 6.08
C TYR A 42 -8.46 11.51 6.73
N TYR A 43 -7.29 11.92 6.23
CA TYR A 43 -6.01 11.58 6.87
C TYR A 43 -5.88 12.23 8.25
N GLU A 44 -6.42 13.45 8.45
CA GLU A 44 -6.50 14.07 9.78
C GLU A 44 -7.45 13.30 10.72
N GLU A 45 -8.63 12.90 10.25
CA GLU A 45 -9.60 12.11 11.01
C GLU A 45 -9.04 10.77 11.48
N LEU A 46 -8.13 10.19 10.69
CA LEU A 46 -7.43 8.96 11.03
C LEU A 46 -6.18 9.18 11.91
N ASP A 47 -5.87 10.39 12.33
CA ASP A 47 -4.63 10.76 13.04
C ASP A 47 -3.34 10.38 12.29
N ILE A 48 -3.38 10.31 10.96
CA ILE A 48 -2.20 10.05 10.12
C ILE A 48 -1.53 11.37 9.74
N LEU A 49 -2.30 12.43 9.54
CA LEU A 49 -1.85 13.78 9.23
C LEU A 49 -2.31 14.71 10.36
N GLN A 50 -1.40 15.56 10.84
CA GLN A 50 -1.75 16.57 11.83
C GLN A 50 -1.28 17.96 11.38
N PRO A 51 -2.06 19.01 11.62
CA PRO A 51 -1.60 20.36 11.35
C PRO A 51 -0.47 20.74 12.31
N SER A 52 0.54 21.43 11.82
CA SER A 52 1.69 21.89 12.59
C SER A 52 1.34 23.12 13.47
N ASP A 53 0.34 23.91 13.02
CA ASP A 53 -0.13 25.12 13.73
C ASP A 53 -1.61 25.41 13.44
N ARG A 54 -2.22 26.21 14.28
CA ARG A 54 -3.57 26.78 14.08
C ARG A 54 -3.50 28.30 14.24
N ARG A 55 -3.62 29.01 13.12
CA ARG A 55 -3.69 30.47 13.11
C ARG A 55 -5.10 30.94 12.75
N SER A 56 -5.71 31.74 13.62
CA SER A 56 -7.07 32.27 13.38
C SER A 56 -8.07 31.16 12.99
N GLU A 57 -8.09 30.04 13.75
CA GLU A 57 -8.90 28.84 13.51
C GLU A 57 -8.58 28.07 12.21
N GLN A 58 -7.64 28.54 11.39
CA GLN A 58 -7.21 27.84 10.18
C GLN A 58 -6.04 26.89 10.49
N ARG A 59 -6.18 25.64 10.02
CA ARG A 59 -5.12 24.64 10.07
C ARG A 59 -3.98 25.03 9.14
N ARG A 60 -2.75 24.91 9.62
CA ARG A 60 -1.51 25.18 8.89
C ARG A 60 -0.60 23.96 8.91
N TYR A 61 0.10 23.75 7.82
CA TYR A 61 0.96 22.59 7.58
C TYR A 61 2.34 23.05 7.15
N ASP A 62 3.36 22.36 7.60
CA ASP A 62 4.75 22.60 7.25
C ASP A 62 5.24 21.66 6.13
N GLU A 63 6.50 21.76 5.78
CA GLU A 63 7.14 20.89 4.79
C GLU A 63 7.16 19.41 5.23
N ALA A 64 7.19 19.15 6.54
CA ALA A 64 7.11 17.78 7.05
C ALA A 64 5.76 17.14 6.73
N ALA A 65 4.68 17.91 6.72
CA ALA A 65 3.36 17.43 6.29
C ALA A 65 3.34 17.07 4.78
N VAL A 66 4.04 17.83 3.93
CA VAL A 66 4.18 17.49 2.50
C VAL A 66 4.92 16.16 2.33
N ALA A 67 6.05 15.98 3.02
CA ALA A 67 6.83 14.74 3.01
C ALA A 67 6.00 13.55 3.55
N LEU A 68 5.24 13.77 4.62
CA LEU A 68 4.35 12.77 5.21
C LEU A 68 3.27 12.31 4.23
N VAL A 69 2.62 13.23 3.54
CA VAL A 69 1.63 12.89 2.49
C VAL A 69 2.30 12.11 1.37
N GLY A 70 3.52 12.48 0.95
CA GLY A 70 4.31 11.72 -0.01
C GLY A 70 4.57 10.28 0.44
N ALA A 71 4.94 10.07 1.70
CA ALA A 71 5.12 8.75 2.29
C ALA A 71 3.80 7.94 2.32
N ILE A 72 2.67 8.58 2.63
CA ILE A 72 1.34 7.94 2.57
C ILE A 72 1.04 7.47 1.16
N LEU A 73 1.29 8.30 0.14
CA LEU A 73 1.06 7.94 -1.26
C LEU A 73 1.91 6.74 -1.67
N LEU A 74 3.20 6.74 -1.34
CA LEU A 74 4.11 5.62 -1.61
C LEU A 74 3.62 4.32 -0.97
N LEU A 75 3.24 4.35 0.31
CA LEU A 75 2.72 3.18 1.00
C LEU A 75 1.39 2.69 0.41
N ARG A 76 0.54 3.62 -0.06
CA ARG A 76 -0.69 3.29 -0.78
C ARG A 76 -0.40 2.60 -2.11
N GLU A 77 0.62 3.03 -2.83
CA GLU A 77 1.06 2.42 -4.09
C GLU A 77 1.56 0.98 -3.88
N VAL A 78 2.30 0.73 -2.79
CA VAL A 78 2.65 -0.64 -2.35
C VAL A 78 1.42 -1.47 -1.98
N GLY A 79 0.25 -0.83 -1.81
CA GLY A 79 -1.03 -1.48 -1.53
C GLY A 79 -1.35 -1.61 -0.04
N PHE A 80 -0.73 -0.80 0.84
CA PHE A 80 -1.15 -0.71 2.22
C PHE A 80 -2.49 0.04 2.34
N SER A 81 -3.38 -0.45 3.21
CA SER A 81 -4.57 0.30 3.62
C SER A 81 -4.20 1.47 4.53
N LEU A 82 -5.05 2.50 4.62
CA LEU A 82 -4.80 3.63 5.53
C LEU A 82 -4.69 3.19 7.00
N ASN A 83 -5.43 2.16 7.42
CA ASN A 83 -5.31 1.59 8.76
C ASN A 83 -3.94 0.92 9.00
N GLN A 84 -3.39 0.24 7.99
CA GLN A 84 -2.04 -0.32 8.05
C GLN A 84 -0.98 0.79 8.09
N ILE A 85 -1.14 1.84 7.28
CA ILE A 85 -0.27 3.02 7.28
C ILE A 85 -0.28 3.69 8.66
N ARG A 86 -1.46 3.88 9.25
CA ARG A 86 -1.59 4.39 10.62
C ARG A 86 -0.82 3.54 11.64
N GLN A 87 -0.87 2.22 11.52
CA GLN A 87 -0.11 1.31 12.39
C GLN A 87 1.40 1.47 12.20
N ILE A 88 1.86 1.58 10.94
CA ILE A 88 3.27 1.77 10.59
C ILE A 88 3.82 3.09 11.16
N MET A 89 3.02 4.16 11.11
CA MET A 89 3.43 5.51 11.51
C MET A 89 3.33 5.77 13.03
N ARG A 90 2.72 4.86 13.81
CA ARG A 90 2.69 5.00 15.26
C ARG A 90 4.08 4.86 15.87
N PRO A 91 4.43 5.70 16.85
CA PRO A 91 5.71 5.59 17.55
C PRO A 91 5.88 4.19 18.17
N ALA A 92 7.09 3.65 18.11
CA ALA A 92 7.43 2.34 18.68
C ALA A 92 7.12 2.24 20.19
N SER A 93 7.18 3.35 20.92
CA SER A 93 6.83 3.45 22.33
C SER A 93 5.35 3.17 22.62
N ALA A 94 4.46 3.34 21.64
CA ALA A 94 3.01 3.15 21.79
C ALA A 94 2.52 1.74 21.41
N SER A 95 3.34 0.93 20.73
CA SER A 95 2.91 -0.35 20.14
C SER A 95 3.87 -1.52 20.42
N GLY A 96 4.95 -1.31 21.19
CA GLY A 96 6.04 -2.30 21.23
C GLY A 96 6.80 -2.35 19.90
N SER A 97 8.03 -2.85 19.90
CA SER A 97 8.95 -2.84 18.74
C SER A 97 8.50 -3.67 17.52
N ALA A 98 7.38 -4.35 17.59
CA ALA A 98 6.86 -5.27 16.56
C ALA A 98 5.98 -4.60 15.47
N GLY A 99 5.41 -3.41 15.75
CA GLY A 99 4.29 -2.90 14.98
C GLY A 99 4.44 -2.83 13.45
N TRP A 100 5.43 -2.11 12.91
CA TRP A 100 5.58 -1.94 11.46
C TRP A 100 6.10 -3.20 10.75
N ARG A 101 6.98 -3.96 11.42
CA ARG A 101 7.57 -5.18 10.83
C ARG A 101 6.53 -6.25 10.60
N ASP A 102 5.63 -6.45 11.57
CA ASP A 102 4.54 -7.43 11.45
C ASP A 102 3.56 -7.05 10.35
N VAL A 103 3.28 -5.75 10.19
CA VAL A 103 2.44 -5.24 9.09
C VAL A 103 3.13 -5.50 7.75
N ALA A 104 4.45 -5.25 7.67
CA ALA A 104 5.23 -5.48 6.46
C ALA A 104 5.33 -6.98 6.09
N VAL A 105 5.56 -7.85 7.07
CA VAL A 105 5.62 -9.32 6.86
C VAL A 105 4.29 -9.84 6.33
N ARG A 106 3.16 -9.45 6.96
CA ARG A 106 1.83 -9.81 6.45
C ARG A 106 1.59 -9.29 5.03
N LYS A 107 2.08 -8.08 4.73
CA LYS A 107 1.94 -7.52 3.39
C LYS A 107 2.76 -8.29 2.35
N LEU A 108 3.95 -8.75 2.70
CA LEU A 108 4.74 -9.61 1.82
C LEU A 108 3.99 -10.92 1.53
N GLN A 109 3.43 -11.56 2.55
CA GLN A 109 2.61 -12.77 2.37
C GLN A 109 1.41 -12.52 1.43
N ASP A 110 0.65 -11.42 1.65
CA ASP A 110 -0.45 -11.03 0.77
C ASP A 110 0.00 -10.82 -0.69
N LEU A 111 1.20 -10.28 -0.89
CA LEU A 111 1.76 -10.06 -2.23
C LEU A 111 2.20 -11.37 -2.87
N ASP A 112 2.84 -12.26 -2.13
CA ASP A 112 3.23 -13.58 -2.59
C ASP A 112 2.00 -14.39 -3.02
N ASP A 113 0.94 -14.40 -2.22
CA ASP A 113 -0.33 -15.05 -2.56
C ASP A 113 -0.96 -14.48 -3.85
N ARG A 114 -0.88 -13.16 -4.05
CA ARG A 114 -1.37 -12.50 -5.27
C ARG A 114 -0.53 -12.84 -6.50
N ILE A 115 0.79 -12.92 -6.33
CA ILE A 115 1.71 -13.32 -7.40
C ILE A 115 1.37 -14.73 -7.86
N GLU A 116 1.25 -15.68 -6.93
CA GLU A 116 0.89 -17.06 -7.25
C GLU A 116 -0.49 -17.17 -7.92
N GLN A 117 -1.48 -16.42 -7.44
CA GLN A 117 -2.80 -16.36 -8.09
C GLN A 117 -2.72 -15.81 -9.51
N ALA A 118 -1.92 -14.76 -9.72
CA ALA A 118 -1.75 -14.16 -11.04
C ALA A 118 -1.00 -15.10 -11.99
N GLU A 119 0.00 -15.83 -11.52
CA GLU A 119 0.74 -16.83 -12.29
C GLU A 119 -0.15 -18.00 -12.70
N ALA A 120 -0.97 -18.52 -11.79
CA ALA A 120 -1.95 -19.57 -12.08
C ALA A 120 -2.98 -19.13 -13.14
N ALA A 121 -3.50 -17.90 -13.00
CA ALA A 121 -4.44 -17.33 -13.97
C ALA A 121 -3.78 -17.13 -15.34
N ARG A 122 -2.53 -16.64 -15.38
CA ARG A 122 -1.75 -16.49 -16.60
C ARG A 122 -1.52 -17.84 -17.29
N SER A 123 -1.14 -18.89 -16.54
CA SER A 123 -0.94 -20.23 -17.06
C SER A 123 -2.22 -20.80 -17.66
N ALA A 124 -3.36 -20.64 -16.98
CA ALA A 124 -4.66 -21.06 -17.48
C ALA A 124 -5.04 -20.37 -18.80
N LEU A 125 -4.81 -19.06 -18.90
CA LEU A 125 -5.07 -18.30 -20.12
C LEU A 125 -4.13 -18.70 -21.26
N GLN A 126 -2.84 -18.91 -20.99
CA GLN A 126 -1.88 -19.37 -21.99
C GLN A 126 -2.27 -20.74 -22.52
N HIS A 127 -2.72 -21.66 -21.65
CA HIS A 127 -3.23 -22.97 -22.06
C HIS A 127 -4.46 -22.82 -22.96
N ALA A 128 -5.43 -22.01 -22.57
CA ALA A 128 -6.63 -21.77 -23.38
C ALA A 128 -6.29 -21.24 -24.79
N LEU A 129 -5.40 -20.24 -24.86
CA LEU A 129 -4.96 -19.66 -26.13
C LEU A 129 -4.19 -20.65 -27.01
N ALA A 130 -3.43 -21.56 -26.43
CA ALA A 130 -2.64 -22.54 -27.18
C ALA A 130 -3.46 -23.68 -27.73
N HIS A 131 -4.53 -24.09 -27.03
CA HIS A 131 -5.24 -25.34 -27.33
C HIS A 131 -6.68 -25.15 -27.84
N HIS A 132 -7.24 -23.94 -27.76
CA HIS A 132 -8.61 -23.66 -28.18
C HIS A 132 -8.63 -22.56 -29.24
N ARG A 133 -8.94 -22.96 -30.48
CA ARG A 133 -8.96 -22.02 -31.62
C ARG A 133 -10.27 -21.24 -31.69
N ASP A 134 -11.39 -21.81 -31.26
CA ASP A 134 -12.70 -21.26 -31.52
C ASP A 134 -13.61 -21.10 -30.27
N ASP A 135 -13.56 -22.02 -29.29
CA ASP A 135 -14.36 -21.88 -28.06
C ASP A 135 -13.68 -22.52 -26.83
N VAL A 136 -13.51 -21.71 -25.77
CA VAL A 136 -12.96 -22.16 -24.47
C VAL A 136 -13.92 -23.11 -23.75
N LEU A 137 -15.23 -23.03 -24.06
CA LEU A 137 -16.26 -23.84 -23.42
C LEU A 137 -16.24 -25.29 -23.92
N ASP A 138 -15.59 -25.56 -25.04
CA ASP A 138 -15.36 -26.92 -25.57
C ASP A 138 -14.18 -27.64 -24.87
N CYS A 139 -13.49 -26.95 -23.95
CA CYS A 139 -12.36 -27.51 -23.25
C CYS A 139 -12.77 -28.35 -22.02
N PRO A 140 -12.53 -29.67 -21.98
CA PRO A 140 -12.79 -30.48 -20.79
C PRO A 140 -12.07 -29.93 -19.54
N ARG A 141 -10.83 -29.47 -19.68
CA ARG A 141 -10.01 -28.93 -18.58
C ARG A 141 -10.57 -27.63 -18.03
N PHE A 142 -11.26 -26.83 -18.85
CA PHE A 142 -12.00 -25.67 -18.37
C PHE A 142 -13.10 -26.11 -17.39
N TRP A 143 -13.88 -27.10 -17.75
CA TRP A 143 -14.96 -27.63 -16.90
C TRP A 143 -14.46 -28.33 -15.65
N ASP A 144 -13.32 -29.03 -15.71
CA ASP A 144 -12.65 -29.57 -14.52
C ASP A 144 -12.26 -28.43 -13.55
N THR A 145 -11.74 -27.33 -14.09
CA THR A 145 -11.40 -26.15 -13.27
C THR A 145 -12.65 -25.53 -12.64
N VAL A 146 -13.75 -25.43 -13.39
CA VAL A 146 -15.05 -24.96 -12.87
C VAL A 146 -15.57 -25.88 -11.75
N ALA A 147 -15.53 -27.20 -11.94
CA ALA A 147 -15.95 -28.17 -10.94
C ALA A 147 -15.12 -28.02 -9.66
N ASN A 148 -13.80 -27.99 -9.76
CA ASN A 148 -12.89 -27.79 -8.63
C ASN A 148 -13.18 -26.46 -7.90
N ARG A 149 -13.53 -25.40 -8.63
CA ARG A 149 -13.89 -24.11 -8.05
C ARG A 149 -15.19 -24.17 -7.27
N LEU A 150 -16.17 -24.92 -7.76
CA LEU A 150 -17.44 -25.15 -7.04
C LEU A 150 -17.27 -25.98 -5.78
N GLU A 151 -16.27 -26.85 -5.75
CA GLU A 151 -15.86 -27.62 -4.56
C GLU A 151 -14.98 -26.82 -3.59
N GLY A 152 -14.74 -25.54 -3.84
CA GLY A 152 -13.97 -24.65 -3.00
C GLY A 152 -12.47 -24.66 -3.25
N THR A 153 -12.00 -25.39 -4.26
CA THR A 153 -10.58 -25.45 -4.64
C THR A 153 -10.18 -24.19 -5.41
N SER A 154 -9.06 -23.57 -5.05
CA SER A 154 -8.55 -22.37 -5.75
C SER A 154 -7.92 -22.75 -7.09
N LEU A 155 -7.83 -21.79 -8.03
CA LEU A 155 -7.12 -21.94 -9.31
C LEU A 155 -5.67 -22.42 -9.12
N ARG A 156 -5.01 -22.00 -8.05
CA ARG A 156 -3.66 -22.40 -7.66
C ARG A 156 -3.53 -23.91 -7.45
N ALA A 157 -4.50 -24.55 -6.79
CA ALA A 157 -4.49 -25.98 -6.54
C ALA A 157 -4.83 -26.80 -7.79
N SER A 158 -5.50 -26.20 -8.79
CA SER A 158 -5.92 -26.85 -10.03
C SER A 158 -4.85 -26.81 -11.13
N HIS A 159 -3.80 -25.98 -10.99
CA HIS A 159 -2.70 -25.84 -11.94
C HIS A 159 -1.34 -25.85 -11.22
N PRO A 160 -0.88 -27.02 -10.73
CA PRO A 160 0.49 -27.16 -10.27
C PRO A 160 1.44 -26.97 -11.49
N HIS A 161 2.53 -26.25 -11.28
CA HIS A 161 3.60 -25.97 -12.27
C HIS A 161 4.21 -27.24 -12.83
#